data_ed02a52e6458007c0001a37668e7a061
#
_entry.id   ed02a52e6458007c0001a37668e7a061
#
_cell.length_a   1.000
_cell.length_b   1.000
_cell.length_c   1.000
_cell.angle_alpha   90.00
_cell.angle_beta   90.00
_cell.angle_gamma   90.00
#
_symmetry.space_group_name_H-M   'P 1'
#
loop_
_entity.id
_entity.type
_entity.pdbx_description
1 polymer ?
#
loop_
_entity_poly.entity_id
_entity_poly.type
_entity_poly.pdbx_seq_one_letter_code
_entity_poly.pdbx_strand_id
1 'polypeptide(L)'
;MQAHGGWNALFWCNHDQPRAVSRFGSDTTYWKESAEMLAVAIHFMRGTPYIYQGEELGMTNPHFTSIDQYRDVESLNYYKILRQQDKSEEETLDIIAQRSRDDSRTPMQCDASENAGFTTGTPWIGIADNYKAINAAAQMDAPDSIRSFYKTLVALRKKMPVISAGKIEFLYPDNADLLAYRRYDGETELLVLCNLREREIAKPLPVGWTDAEKLLGNYPDTADTLRPYECVVLKK
;
A
#
# COMPACT_ATOMS: atom_id res chain seq x y z
N MET A 1 -13.74 -14.91 11.61
CA MET A 1 -14.39 -13.63 11.98
C MET A 1 -15.73 -13.44 11.27
N GLN A 2 -15.82 -13.48 9.93
CA GLN A 2 -17.07 -13.31 9.17
C GLN A 2 -18.20 -14.24 9.62
N ALA A 3 -17.93 -15.53 9.83
CA ALA A 3 -18.92 -16.54 10.25
C ALA A 3 -19.61 -16.22 11.59
N HIS A 4 -19.01 -15.37 12.41
CA HIS A 4 -19.52 -14.94 13.72
C HIS A 4 -19.93 -13.47 13.74
N GLY A 5 -20.19 -12.86 12.59
CA GLY A 5 -20.62 -11.46 12.50
C GLY A 5 -19.52 -10.42 12.75
N GLY A 6 -18.27 -10.84 12.86
CA GLY A 6 -17.15 -9.94 13.10
C GLY A 6 -16.90 -8.98 11.93
N TRP A 7 -16.35 -7.79 12.24
CA TRP A 7 -16.03 -6.72 11.29
C TRP A 7 -14.58 -6.28 11.48
N ASN A 8 -13.78 -6.28 10.40
CA ASN A 8 -12.36 -5.99 10.47
C ASN A 8 -12.09 -4.48 10.30
N ALA A 9 -11.12 -3.97 11.06
CA ALA A 9 -10.35 -2.79 10.70
C ALA A 9 -9.27 -3.22 9.70
N LEU A 10 -9.31 -2.65 8.52
CA LEU A 10 -8.40 -2.99 7.41
C LEU A 10 -7.39 -1.85 7.25
N PHE A 11 -6.10 -2.13 7.41
CA PHE A 11 -5.04 -1.14 7.23
C PHE A 11 -3.72 -1.80 6.86
N TRP A 12 -2.90 -1.10 6.11
CA TRP A 12 -1.52 -1.46 5.83
C TRP A 12 -0.53 -0.72 6.72
N CYS A 13 -0.84 0.52 7.04
CA CYS A 13 0.06 1.46 7.69
C CYS A 13 -0.64 2.22 8.83
N ASN A 14 0.13 2.66 9.80
CA ASN A 14 -0.25 3.58 10.86
C ASN A 14 1.03 4.26 11.40
N HIS A 15 0.90 5.10 12.43
CA HIS A 15 2.02 5.84 13.04
C HIS A 15 3.06 4.96 13.76
N ASP A 16 2.83 3.65 13.86
CA ASP A 16 3.75 2.68 14.49
C ASP A 16 4.28 1.63 13.49
N GLN A 17 4.06 1.80 12.20
CA GLN A 17 4.49 0.90 11.15
C GLN A 17 5.22 1.68 10.04
N PRO A 18 6.23 1.12 9.39
CA PRO A 18 6.83 1.71 8.20
C PRO A 18 5.80 1.96 7.10
N ARG A 19 6.12 2.84 6.15
CA ARG A 19 5.24 3.13 5.01
C ARG A 19 4.92 1.87 4.21
N ALA A 20 3.66 1.69 3.86
CA ALA A 20 3.15 0.46 3.24
C ALA A 20 3.90 0.08 1.95
N VAL A 21 4.17 1.04 1.09
CA VAL A 21 4.87 0.83 -0.19
C VAL A 21 6.30 0.32 0.02
N SER A 22 7.06 0.93 0.94
CA SER A 22 8.43 0.50 1.25
C SER A 22 8.48 -0.85 1.96
N ARG A 23 7.43 -1.20 2.73
CA ARG A 23 7.40 -2.45 3.50
C ARG A 23 6.90 -3.65 2.70
N PHE A 24 5.90 -3.48 1.86
CA PHE A 24 5.16 -4.56 1.20
C PHE A 24 5.17 -4.48 -0.32
N GLY A 25 5.60 -3.36 -0.88
CA GLY A 25 5.64 -3.09 -2.30
C GLY A 25 7.06 -2.86 -2.82
N SER A 26 7.17 -1.97 -3.78
CA SER A 26 8.41 -1.45 -4.33
C SER A 26 8.37 0.08 -4.23
N ASP A 27 9.33 0.68 -3.56
CA ASP A 27 9.46 2.14 -3.47
C ASP A 27 10.42 2.72 -4.52
N THR A 28 10.72 1.90 -5.53
CA THR A 28 11.61 2.22 -6.66
C THR A 28 10.90 1.97 -8.00
N THR A 29 11.25 0.88 -8.69
CA THR A 29 10.84 0.60 -10.08
C THR A 29 9.32 0.49 -10.26
N TYR A 30 8.62 -0.17 -9.34
CA TYR A 30 7.17 -0.40 -9.40
C TYR A 30 6.42 0.34 -8.30
N TRP A 31 6.88 1.55 -7.98
CA TRP A 31 6.32 2.37 -6.90
C TRP A 31 4.80 2.58 -7.05
N LYS A 32 4.37 3.01 -8.21
CA LYS A 32 2.96 3.28 -8.49
C LYS A 32 2.14 2.00 -8.49
N GLU A 33 2.59 1.01 -9.24
CA GLU A 33 1.88 -0.27 -9.41
C GLU A 33 1.72 -0.97 -8.08
N SER A 34 2.76 -0.98 -7.24
CA SER A 34 2.68 -1.63 -5.91
C SER A 34 1.78 -0.87 -4.94
N ALA A 35 1.80 0.48 -4.96
CA ALA A 35 0.90 1.29 -4.13
C ALA A 35 -0.58 1.03 -4.49
N GLU A 36 -0.91 1.00 -5.78
CA GLU A 36 -2.26 0.76 -6.28
C GLU A 36 -2.71 -0.70 -6.02
N MET A 37 -1.82 -1.68 -6.17
CA MET A 37 -2.09 -3.07 -5.83
C MET A 37 -2.39 -3.23 -4.34
N LEU A 38 -1.58 -2.65 -3.45
CA LEU A 38 -1.81 -2.67 -2.01
C LEU A 38 -3.15 -2.03 -1.65
N ALA A 39 -3.52 -0.91 -2.30
CA ALA A 39 -4.81 -0.27 -2.10
C ALA A 39 -5.96 -1.20 -2.49
N VAL A 40 -5.93 -1.84 -3.67
CA VAL A 40 -6.96 -2.80 -4.10
C VAL A 40 -7.06 -3.97 -3.13
N ALA A 41 -5.91 -4.49 -2.69
CA ALA A 41 -5.84 -5.68 -1.83
C ALA A 41 -6.74 -5.57 -0.59
N ILE A 42 -6.83 -4.38 0.04
CA ILE A 42 -7.67 -4.20 1.24
C ILE A 42 -8.99 -3.48 0.99
N HIS A 43 -9.08 -2.57 0.00
CA HIS A 43 -10.31 -1.79 -0.21
C HIS A 43 -11.49 -2.62 -0.72
N PHE A 44 -11.25 -3.76 -1.34
CA PHE A 44 -12.28 -4.72 -1.73
C PHE A 44 -12.59 -5.75 -0.65
N MET A 45 -11.84 -5.83 0.45
CA MET A 45 -12.15 -6.73 1.56
C MET A 45 -13.37 -6.27 2.37
N ARG A 46 -13.99 -7.24 3.08
CA ARG A 46 -15.05 -6.97 4.06
C ARG A 46 -14.44 -6.40 5.34
N GLY A 47 -14.85 -5.21 5.71
CA GLY A 47 -14.34 -4.47 6.87
C GLY A 47 -14.34 -2.97 6.61
N THR A 48 -13.76 -2.19 7.50
CA THR A 48 -13.56 -0.74 7.34
C THR A 48 -12.11 -0.48 6.98
N PRO A 49 -11.78 -0.01 5.76
CA PRO A 49 -10.43 0.39 5.41
C PRO A 49 -10.08 1.73 6.09
N TYR A 50 -8.87 1.78 6.63
CA TYR A 50 -8.24 2.97 7.18
C TYR A 50 -7.07 3.34 6.29
N ILE A 51 -7.11 4.54 5.73
CA ILE A 51 -6.04 5.10 4.90
C ILE A 51 -5.20 5.99 5.81
N TYR A 52 -3.95 5.60 6.03
CA TYR A 52 -3.04 6.43 6.80
C TYR A 52 -2.52 7.58 5.94
N GLN A 53 -2.35 8.76 6.55
CA GLN A 53 -1.89 9.97 5.84
C GLN A 53 -0.63 9.72 5.00
N GLY A 54 -0.68 10.07 3.71
CA GLY A 54 0.39 9.85 2.74
C GLY A 54 0.37 8.48 2.05
N GLU A 55 -0.42 7.52 2.53
CA GLU A 55 -0.62 6.24 1.84
C GLU A 55 -1.28 6.46 0.48
N GLU A 56 -2.25 7.37 0.41
CA GLU A 56 -2.95 7.77 -0.81
C GLU A 56 -2.06 8.52 -1.82
N LEU A 57 -0.87 8.92 -1.41
CA LEU A 57 0.16 9.53 -2.28
C LEU A 57 1.28 8.55 -2.64
N GLY A 58 1.31 7.38 -2.03
CA GLY A 58 2.42 6.44 -2.13
C GLY A 58 3.69 6.96 -1.45
N MET A 59 3.56 7.71 -0.33
CA MET A 59 4.73 8.14 0.45
C MET A 59 5.54 6.94 0.90
N THR A 60 6.87 7.03 0.78
CA THR A 60 7.84 5.98 1.12
C THR A 60 8.50 6.25 2.47
N ASN A 61 9.27 5.29 2.97
CA ASN A 61 10.20 5.53 4.06
C ASN A 61 11.21 6.63 3.67
N PRO A 62 11.73 7.41 4.62
CA PRO A 62 12.64 8.53 4.33
C PRO A 62 14.07 8.10 3.97
N HIS A 63 14.43 6.82 4.16
CA HIS A 63 15.78 6.28 3.93
C HIS A 63 16.88 7.08 4.64
N PHE A 64 16.69 7.35 5.94
CA PHE A 64 17.68 8.05 6.74
C PHE A 64 19.01 7.30 6.80
N THR A 65 20.10 8.07 6.70
CA THR A 65 21.48 7.55 6.60
C THR A 65 22.31 7.73 7.87
N SER A 66 21.72 8.35 8.93
CA SER A 66 22.35 8.55 10.22
C SER A 66 21.36 8.35 11.34
N ILE A 67 21.85 7.81 12.46
CA ILE A 67 21.00 7.63 13.67
C ILE A 67 20.50 8.98 14.23
N ASP A 68 21.21 10.06 13.99
CA ASP A 68 20.81 11.41 14.43
C ASP A 68 19.55 11.94 13.75
N GLN A 69 19.11 11.32 12.66
CA GLN A 69 17.87 11.66 11.98
C GLN A 69 16.64 11.01 12.63
N TYR A 70 16.83 9.98 13.42
CA TYR A 70 15.76 9.28 14.13
C TYR A 70 15.41 9.96 15.46
N ARG A 71 14.15 9.87 15.86
CA ARG A 71 13.60 10.42 17.12
C ARG A 71 12.94 9.33 17.97
N ASP A 72 12.52 8.23 17.35
CA ASP A 72 11.86 7.13 18.04
C ASP A 72 12.81 6.44 19.03
N VAL A 73 12.40 6.40 20.28
CA VAL A 73 13.20 5.83 21.37
C VAL A 73 13.51 4.34 21.16
N GLU A 74 12.61 3.61 20.52
CA GLU A 74 12.84 2.20 20.18
C GLU A 74 13.98 2.07 19.17
N SER A 75 13.96 2.86 18.10
CA SER A 75 15.02 2.90 17.09
C SER A 75 16.37 3.26 17.71
N LEU A 76 16.41 4.30 18.56
CA LEU A 76 17.64 4.74 19.24
C LEU A 76 18.20 3.67 20.19
N ASN A 77 17.33 2.95 20.91
CA ASN A 77 17.76 1.88 21.80
C ASN A 77 18.21 0.64 21.01
N TYR A 78 17.50 0.30 19.94
CA TYR A 78 17.84 -0.85 19.12
C TYR A 78 19.16 -0.64 18.37
N TYR A 79 19.44 0.60 17.93
CA TYR A 79 20.75 0.98 17.40
C TYR A 79 21.89 0.60 18.40
N LYS A 80 21.78 1.00 19.66
CA LYS A 80 22.80 0.69 20.68
C LYS A 80 22.98 -0.81 20.87
N ILE A 81 21.88 -1.58 20.90
CA ILE A 81 21.90 -3.04 21.05
C ILE A 81 22.61 -3.69 19.85
N LEU A 82 22.28 -3.31 18.63
CA LEU A 82 22.87 -3.87 17.44
C LEU A 82 24.37 -3.55 17.34
N ARG A 83 24.77 -2.32 17.70
CA ARG A 83 26.19 -1.93 17.77
C ARG A 83 26.97 -2.70 18.83
N GLN A 84 26.34 -3.07 19.96
CA GLN A 84 26.94 -3.95 20.98
C GLN A 84 27.06 -5.42 20.52
N GLN A 85 26.34 -5.81 19.47
CA GLN A 85 26.45 -7.12 18.82
C GLN A 85 27.44 -7.13 17.65
N ASP A 86 28.37 -6.18 17.60
CA ASP A 86 29.42 -6.02 16.59
C ASP A 86 28.92 -5.85 15.15
N LYS A 87 27.63 -5.48 14.95
CA LYS A 87 27.14 -5.12 13.61
C LYS A 87 27.77 -3.81 13.16
N SER A 88 28.05 -3.71 11.88
CA SER A 88 28.52 -2.46 11.28
C SER A 88 27.47 -1.34 11.42
N GLU A 89 27.86 -0.10 11.26
CA GLU A 89 26.92 1.02 11.28
C GLU A 89 25.93 0.94 10.14
N GLU A 90 26.38 0.61 8.94
CA GLU A 90 25.57 0.41 7.75
C GLU A 90 24.52 -0.68 7.96
N GLU A 91 24.91 -1.90 8.37
CA GLU A 91 23.96 -2.99 8.69
C GLU A 91 22.96 -2.58 9.78
N THR A 92 23.39 -1.80 10.77
CA THR A 92 22.52 -1.35 11.86
C THR A 92 21.48 -0.37 11.35
N LEU A 93 21.88 0.61 10.53
CA LEU A 93 20.98 1.59 9.95
C LEU A 93 20.00 0.94 8.97
N ASP A 94 20.44 -0.01 8.16
CA ASP A 94 19.56 -0.77 7.26
C ASP A 94 18.44 -1.52 8.01
N ILE A 95 18.80 -2.16 9.13
CA ILE A 95 17.80 -2.85 9.98
C ILE A 95 16.79 -1.86 10.58
N ILE A 96 17.27 -0.70 11.02
CA ILE A 96 16.41 0.34 11.61
C ILE A 96 15.50 0.93 10.54
N ALA A 97 16.03 1.28 9.36
CA ALA A 97 15.27 1.84 8.24
C ALA A 97 14.12 0.95 7.75
N GLN A 98 14.19 -0.36 8.00
CA GLN A 98 13.13 -1.29 7.62
C GLN A 98 11.99 -1.39 8.66
N ARG A 99 12.18 -0.86 9.88
CA ARG A 99 11.28 -1.12 11.01
C ARG A 99 10.90 0.10 11.83
N SER A 100 11.60 1.22 11.66
CA SER A 100 11.37 2.41 12.47
C SER A 100 9.95 2.94 12.36
N ARG A 101 9.39 3.32 13.49
CA ARG A 101 8.12 4.05 13.53
C ARG A 101 8.24 5.45 12.93
N ASP A 102 9.43 6.03 12.94
CA ASP A 102 9.71 7.36 12.37
C ASP A 102 9.44 7.41 10.86
N ASP A 103 9.54 6.27 10.17
CA ASP A 103 9.25 6.18 8.73
C ASP A 103 7.83 6.69 8.38
N SER A 104 6.86 6.42 9.23
CA SER A 104 5.49 6.91 9.04
C SER A 104 5.18 8.23 9.74
N ARG A 105 6.11 8.75 10.54
CA ARG A 105 5.95 10.01 11.29
C ARG A 105 6.57 11.22 10.61
N THR A 106 7.18 11.00 9.44
CA THR A 106 7.67 12.09 8.58
C THR A 106 6.54 13.05 8.22
N PRO A 107 6.83 14.36 8.06
CA PRO A 107 5.85 15.34 7.64
C PRO A 107 5.14 14.95 6.36
N MET A 108 3.86 15.31 6.26
CA MET A 108 3.08 15.13 5.04
C MET A 108 3.71 15.92 3.90
N GLN A 109 3.85 15.28 2.74
CA GLN A 109 4.42 15.90 1.55
C GLN A 109 3.32 16.66 0.79
N CYS A 110 3.15 17.96 1.12
CA CYS A 110 2.08 18.79 0.56
C CYS A 110 2.41 19.23 -0.88
N ASP A 111 3.64 19.72 -1.10
CA ASP A 111 4.12 20.19 -2.40
C ASP A 111 5.65 20.08 -2.53
N ALA A 112 6.21 20.61 -3.62
CA ALA A 112 7.64 20.58 -3.92
C ALA A 112 8.46 21.75 -3.33
N SER A 113 7.84 22.61 -2.52
CA SER A 113 8.53 23.72 -1.87
C SER A 113 9.36 23.28 -0.67
N GLU A 114 10.09 24.19 -0.04
CA GLU A 114 10.92 23.89 1.13
C GLU A 114 10.09 23.19 2.22
N ASN A 115 10.69 22.23 2.90
CA ASN A 115 10.04 21.38 3.90
C ASN A 115 8.75 20.69 3.37
N ALA A 116 8.72 20.36 2.07
CA ALA A 116 7.58 19.74 1.39
C ALA A 116 6.26 20.55 1.54
N GLY A 117 6.35 21.88 1.71
CA GLY A 117 5.21 22.74 1.96
C GLY A 117 4.52 22.50 3.31
N PHE A 118 5.09 21.68 4.18
CA PHE A 118 4.49 21.32 5.47
C PHE A 118 4.68 22.39 6.53
N THR A 119 5.85 23.03 6.58
CA THR A 119 6.18 24.04 7.58
C THR A 119 7.22 25.04 7.06
N THR A 120 7.19 26.26 7.58
CA THR A 120 8.22 27.29 7.37
C THR A 120 9.34 27.23 8.43
N GLY A 121 9.17 26.42 9.48
CA GLY A 121 10.16 26.16 10.53
C GLY A 121 10.93 24.88 10.31
N THR A 122 11.76 24.51 11.27
CA THR A 122 12.48 23.20 11.27
C THR A 122 11.50 22.08 11.63
N PRO A 123 11.29 21.08 10.75
CA PRO A 123 10.43 19.97 11.09
C PRO A 123 11.04 19.11 12.22
N TRP A 124 10.18 18.54 13.03
CA TRP A 124 10.58 17.67 14.14
C TRP A 124 11.33 16.39 13.68
N ILE A 125 10.84 15.75 12.62
CA ILE A 125 11.50 14.65 11.90
C ILE A 125 11.81 15.13 10.49
N GLY A 126 12.92 14.67 9.91
CA GLY A 126 13.30 14.96 8.53
C GLY A 126 12.23 14.52 7.51
N ILE A 127 12.31 15.07 6.33
CA ILE A 127 11.42 14.81 5.21
C ILE A 127 12.13 13.85 4.27
N ALA A 128 11.41 12.93 3.65
CA ALA A 128 11.98 12.05 2.62
C ALA A 128 12.42 12.88 1.40
N ASP A 129 13.61 12.58 0.86
CA ASP A 129 14.21 13.35 -0.23
C ASP A 129 13.38 13.37 -1.51
N ASN A 130 12.48 12.40 -1.68
CA ASN A 130 11.61 12.26 -2.84
C ASN A 130 10.38 13.19 -2.83
N TYR A 131 10.21 14.05 -1.84
CA TYR A 131 9.03 14.93 -1.70
C TYR A 131 8.77 15.82 -2.93
N LYS A 132 9.81 16.15 -3.69
CA LYS A 132 9.65 16.93 -4.93
C LYS A 132 8.88 16.21 -6.02
N ALA A 133 8.97 14.88 -6.04
CA ALA A 133 8.26 14.01 -6.99
C ALA A 133 6.97 13.45 -6.40
N ILE A 134 7.01 13.04 -5.12
CA ILE A 134 5.88 12.42 -4.42
C ILE A 134 5.28 13.44 -3.47
N ASN A 135 4.21 14.12 -3.88
CA ASN A 135 3.50 15.09 -3.04
C ASN A 135 2.05 15.26 -3.46
N ALA A 136 1.25 15.87 -2.59
CA ALA A 136 -0.18 16.06 -2.82
C ALA A 136 -0.45 16.97 -4.03
N ALA A 137 0.28 18.10 -4.16
CA ALA A 137 0.06 19.04 -5.25
C ALA A 137 0.30 18.40 -6.62
N ALA A 138 1.36 17.60 -6.77
CA ALA A 138 1.67 16.91 -8.03
C ALA A 138 0.59 15.88 -8.42
N GLN A 139 -0.14 15.33 -7.46
CA GLN A 139 -1.16 14.31 -7.68
C GLN A 139 -2.60 14.83 -7.68
N MET A 140 -2.82 16.11 -7.29
CA MET A 140 -4.16 16.67 -7.08
C MET A 140 -5.04 16.55 -8.33
N ASP A 141 -4.53 16.94 -9.47
CA ASP A 141 -5.26 17.00 -10.74
C ASP A 141 -4.73 16.00 -11.78
N ALA A 142 -3.81 15.10 -11.37
CA ALA A 142 -3.27 14.06 -12.24
C ALA A 142 -4.23 12.85 -12.29
N PRO A 143 -4.89 12.58 -13.42
CA PRO A 143 -5.92 11.53 -13.50
C PRO A 143 -5.34 10.13 -13.29
N ASP A 144 -4.07 9.93 -13.62
CA ASP A 144 -3.34 8.67 -13.51
C ASP A 144 -2.45 8.62 -12.25
N SER A 145 -2.77 9.37 -11.21
CA SER A 145 -2.04 9.36 -9.94
C SER A 145 -2.58 8.30 -8.97
N ILE A 146 -1.73 7.89 -8.02
CA ILE A 146 -2.13 7.02 -6.90
C ILE A 146 -3.33 7.62 -6.16
N ARG A 147 -3.33 8.93 -5.92
CA ARG A 147 -4.43 9.65 -5.28
C ARG A 147 -5.75 9.52 -6.07
N SER A 148 -5.71 9.68 -7.38
CA SER A 148 -6.89 9.51 -8.24
C SER A 148 -7.40 8.07 -8.23
N PHE A 149 -6.50 7.11 -8.15
CA PHE A 149 -6.83 5.70 -7.99
C PHE A 149 -7.55 5.43 -6.65
N TYR A 150 -7.04 5.97 -5.53
CA TYR A 150 -7.72 5.91 -4.22
C TYR A 150 -9.11 6.55 -4.24
N LYS A 151 -9.30 7.69 -4.93
CA LYS A 151 -10.63 8.29 -5.12
C LYS A 151 -11.59 7.33 -5.82
N THR A 152 -11.11 6.63 -6.85
CA THR A 152 -11.91 5.62 -7.56
C THR A 152 -12.28 4.45 -6.63
N LEU A 153 -11.35 3.94 -5.84
CA LEU A 153 -11.62 2.87 -4.88
C LEU A 153 -12.68 3.25 -3.85
N VAL A 154 -12.57 4.45 -3.28
CA VAL A 154 -13.55 4.97 -2.31
C VAL A 154 -14.92 5.14 -2.96
N ALA A 155 -14.98 5.65 -4.20
CA ALA A 155 -16.23 5.80 -4.94
C ALA A 155 -16.89 4.45 -5.24
N LEU A 156 -16.12 3.46 -5.70
CA LEU A 156 -16.63 2.09 -5.93
C LEU A 156 -17.17 1.46 -4.65
N ARG A 157 -16.43 1.59 -3.55
CA ARG A 157 -16.86 1.05 -2.26
C ARG A 157 -18.17 1.68 -1.75
N LYS A 158 -18.39 2.97 -2.00
CA LYS A 158 -19.66 3.65 -1.68
C LYS A 158 -20.81 3.23 -2.59
N LYS A 159 -20.52 2.98 -3.87
CA LYS A 159 -21.52 2.68 -4.89
C LYS A 159 -21.95 1.21 -4.91
N MET A 160 -21.06 0.29 -4.52
CA MET A 160 -21.25 -1.16 -4.66
C MET A 160 -21.36 -1.84 -3.28
N PRO A 161 -22.57 -2.16 -2.79
CA PRO A 161 -22.79 -2.81 -1.49
C PRO A 161 -22.04 -4.14 -1.34
N VAL A 162 -21.84 -4.90 -2.43
CA VAL A 162 -21.08 -6.14 -2.42
C VAL A 162 -19.66 -5.96 -1.86
N ILE A 163 -19.04 -4.80 -2.07
CA ILE A 163 -17.69 -4.51 -1.54
C ILE A 163 -17.72 -4.33 -0.01
N SER A 164 -18.71 -3.61 0.52
CA SER A 164 -18.80 -3.33 1.95
C SER A 164 -19.46 -4.44 2.74
N ALA A 165 -20.64 -4.92 2.30
CA ALA A 165 -21.48 -5.84 3.05
C ALA A 165 -21.44 -7.30 2.55
N GLY A 166 -21.05 -7.53 1.29
CA GLY A 166 -21.01 -8.87 0.70
C GLY A 166 -20.12 -9.85 1.48
N LYS A 167 -20.34 -11.13 1.24
CA LYS A 167 -19.48 -12.21 1.77
C LYS A 167 -18.11 -12.17 1.10
N ILE A 168 -17.10 -12.70 1.78
CA ILE A 168 -15.73 -12.86 1.25
C ILE A 168 -15.33 -14.33 1.31
N GLU A 169 -14.67 -14.78 0.25
CA GLU A 169 -14.06 -16.10 0.16
C GLU A 169 -12.66 -15.97 -0.43
N PHE A 170 -11.66 -16.42 0.33
CA PHE A 170 -10.28 -16.44 -0.16
C PHE A 170 -10.05 -17.65 -1.06
N LEU A 171 -9.32 -17.43 -2.15
CA LEU A 171 -8.97 -18.43 -3.14
C LEU A 171 -7.46 -18.64 -3.13
N TYR A 172 -7.03 -19.84 -3.51
CA TYR A 172 -5.61 -20.21 -3.65
C TYR A 172 -4.77 -19.91 -2.39
N PRO A 173 -5.18 -20.37 -1.17
CA PRO A 173 -4.55 -19.97 0.09
C PRO A 173 -3.08 -20.39 0.21
N ASP A 174 -2.64 -21.40 -0.55
CA ASP A 174 -1.28 -21.92 -0.54
C ASP A 174 -0.35 -21.18 -1.55
N ASN A 175 -0.89 -20.22 -2.31
CA ASN A 175 -0.10 -19.45 -3.25
C ASN A 175 0.45 -18.17 -2.57
N ALA A 176 1.73 -18.21 -2.19
CA ALA A 176 2.39 -17.09 -1.51
C ALA A 176 2.65 -15.86 -2.39
N ASP A 177 2.48 -15.98 -3.72
CA ASP A 177 2.72 -14.88 -4.67
C ASP A 177 1.46 -14.12 -5.06
N LEU A 178 0.29 -14.70 -4.76
CA LEU A 178 -1.01 -14.18 -5.19
C LEU A 178 -1.95 -14.01 -4.01
N LEU A 179 -2.50 -12.82 -3.84
CA LEU A 179 -3.69 -12.62 -3.03
C LEU A 179 -4.91 -12.66 -3.94
N ALA A 180 -5.79 -13.65 -3.72
CA ALA A 180 -7.01 -13.80 -4.48
C ALA A 180 -8.22 -14.02 -3.58
N TYR A 181 -9.33 -13.35 -3.88
CA TYR A 181 -10.59 -13.56 -3.16
C TYR A 181 -11.80 -13.14 -3.99
N ARG A 182 -12.96 -13.72 -3.65
CA ARG A 182 -14.26 -13.33 -4.19
C ARG A 182 -15.04 -12.50 -3.17
N ARG A 183 -15.81 -11.56 -3.68
CA ARG A 183 -16.88 -10.88 -2.96
C ARG A 183 -18.21 -11.21 -3.63
N TYR A 184 -19.25 -11.50 -2.86
CA TYR A 184 -20.56 -11.83 -3.42
C TYR A 184 -21.69 -11.50 -2.44
N ASP A 185 -22.86 -11.15 -2.98
CA ASP A 185 -24.08 -10.83 -2.21
C ASP A 185 -25.35 -11.52 -2.76
N GLY A 186 -25.21 -12.31 -3.82
CA GLY A 186 -26.30 -13.03 -4.49
C GLY A 186 -26.76 -12.36 -5.78
N GLU A 187 -26.42 -11.11 -6.03
CA GLU A 187 -26.72 -10.37 -7.26
C GLU A 187 -25.46 -10.04 -8.05
N THR A 188 -24.39 -9.70 -7.37
CA THR A 188 -23.10 -9.31 -7.94
C THR A 188 -21.99 -10.17 -7.37
N GLU A 189 -21.08 -10.58 -8.23
CA GLU A 189 -19.82 -11.21 -7.83
C GLU A 189 -18.62 -10.39 -8.30
N LEU A 190 -17.62 -10.25 -7.43
CA LEU A 190 -16.33 -9.66 -7.77
C LEU A 190 -15.23 -10.69 -7.51
N LEU A 191 -14.27 -10.78 -8.42
CA LEU A 191 -13.02 -11.52 -8.24
C LEU A 191 -11.88 -10.52 -8.20
N VAL A 192 -11.13 -10.54 -7.11
CA VAL A 192 -9.95 -9.70 -6.90
C VAL A 192 -8.72 -10.59 -6.98
N LEU A 193 -7.78 -10.22 -7.83
CA LEU A 193 -6.48 -10.86 -7.97
C LEU A 193 -5.39 -9.81 -7.83
N CYS A 194 -4.41 -10.04 -6.95
CA CYS A 194 -3.27 -9.14 -6.71
C CYS A 194 -1.98 -9.95 -6.75
N ASN A 195 -1.10 -9.64 -7.70
CA ASN A 195 0.26 -10.15 -7.73
C ASN A 195 1.09 -9.42 -6.65
N LEU A 196 1.62 -10.16 -5.68
CA LEU A 196 2.42 -9.64 -4.57
C LEU A 196 3.93 -9.58 -4.88
N ARG A 197 4.31 -9.76 -6.14
CA ARG A 197 5.72 -9.91 -6.55
C ARG A 197 6.14 -8.92 -7.63
N GLU A 198 7.43 -8.63 -7.63
CA GLU A 198 8.11 -7.84 -8.66
C GLU A 198 8.44 -8.67 -9.93
N ARG A 199 7.64 -9.67 -10.20
CA ARG A 199 7.76 -10.54 -11.37
C ARG A 199 6.40 -10.95 -11.88
N GLU A 200 6.36 -11.37 -13.13
CA GLU A 200 5.15 -11.92 -13.72
C GLU A 200 4.81 -13.27 -13.09
N ILE A 201 3.52 -13.49 -12.85
CA ILE A 201 2.96 -14.73 -12.33
C ILE A 201 1.74 -15.17 -13.14
N ALA A 202 1.35 -16.45 -13.00
CA ALA A 202 0.11 -16.95 -13.61
C ALA A 202 -1.10 -16.18 -13.06
N LYS A 203 -2.11 -15.98 -13.94
CA LYS A 203 -3.42 -15.40 -13.59
C LYS A 203 -4.46 -16.51 -13.53
N PRO A 204 -4.65 -17.16 -12.36
CA PRO A 204 -5.60 -18.26 -12.25
C PRO A 204 -7.03 -17.72 -12.23
N LEU A 205 -7.79 -17.98 -13.27
CA LEU A 205 -9.21 -17.65 -13.33
C LEU A 205 -10.03 -18.89 -12.94
N PRO A 206 -10.93 -18.79 -11.96
CA PRO A 206 -11.89 -19.84 -11.66
C PRO A 206 -12.81 -20.08 -12.87
N VAL A 207 -13.40 -21.27 -12.94
CA VAL A 207 -14.33 -21.64 -14.02
C VAL A 207 -15.43 -20.58 -14.15
N GLY A 208 -15.67 -20.14 -15.38
CA GLY A 208 -16.68 -19.15 -15.73
C GLY A 208 -16.27 -17.69 -15.49
N TRP A 209 -15.01 -17.37 -15.23
CA TRP A 209 -14.52 -15.99 -15.10
C TRP A 209 -13.78 -15.46 -16.33
N THR A 210 -13.68 -16.24 -17.39
CA THR A 210 -12.96 -15.87 -18.61
C THR A 210 -13.57 -14.63 -19.30
N ASP A 211 -14.90 -14.54 -19.31
CA ASP A 211 -15.65 -13.47 -19.98
C ASP A 211 -16.13 -12.37 -19.01
N ALA A 212 -15.61 -12.34 -17.77
CA ALA A 212 -16.00 -11.36 -16.78
C ALA A 212 -15.49 -9.95 -17.14
N GLU A 213 -16.30 -8.94 -16.86
CA GLU A 213 -15.95 -7.54 -17.09
C GLU A 213 -14.80 -7.11 -16.19
N LYS A 214 -13.77 -6.44 -16.74
CA LYS A 214 -12.76 -5.76 -15.92
C LYS A 214 -13.35 -4.48 -15.33
N LEU A 215 -13.62 -4.51 -14.03
CA LEU A 215 -14.12 -3.36 -13.27
C LEU A 215 -13.00 -2.35 -12.95
N LEU A 216 -11.82 -2.85 -12.58
CA LEU A 216 -10.66 -2.03 -12.19
C LEU A 216 -9.36 -2.81 -12.38
N GLY A 217 -8.27 -2.10 -12.56
CA GLY A 217 -6.90 -2.61 -12.55
C GLY A 217 -5.91 -1.46 -12.62
N ASN A 218 -4.68 -1.72 -12.20
CA ASN A 218 -3.59 -0.73 -12.21
C ASN A 218 -2.73 -0.75 -13.49
N TYR A 219 -3.07 -1.62 -14.44
CA TYR A 219 -2.52 -1.61 -15.79
C TYR A 219 -3.64 -1.36 -16.81
N PRO A 220 -3.37 -0.64 -17.93
CA PRO A 220 -4.43 -0.17 -18.82
C PRO A 220 -5.14 -1.31 -19.56
N ASP A 221 -4.41 -2.32 -19.94
CA ASP A 221 -4.88 -3.48 -20.69
C ASP A 221 -5.03 -4.73 -19.82
N THR A 222 -5.48 -5.83 -20.41
CA THR A 222 -5.52 -7.15 -19.77
C THR A 222 -4.51 -8.07 -20.44
N ALA A 223 -3.81 -8.86 -19.62
CA ALA A 223 -2.89 -9.90 -20.08
C ALA A 223 -3.35 -11.29 -19.58
N ASP A 224 -2.79 -12.35 -20.15
CA ASP A 224 -3.05 -13.72 -19.74
C ASP A 224 -2.34 -14.08 -18.42
N THR A 225 -1.38 -13.27 -18.03
CA THR A 225 -0.62 -13.33 -16.78
C THR A 225 -0.89 -12.08 -15.94
N LEU A 226 -0.42 -12.07 -14.70
CA LEU A 226 -0.36 -10.87 -13.85
C LEU A 226 1.09 -10.34 -13.87
N ARG A 227 1.26 -9.11 -14.36
CA ARG A 227 2.53 -8.39 -14.38
C ARG A 227 3.01 -8.04 -12.97
N PRO A 228 4.25 -7.56 -12.78
CA PRO A 228 4.75 -7.13 -11.47
C PRO A 228 3.75 -6.21 -10.77
N TYR A 229 3.37 -6.58 -9.53
CA TYR A 229 2.38 -5.86 -8.72
C TYR A 229 1.06 -5.54 -9.43
N GLU A 230 0.67 -6.32 -10.43
CA GLU A 230 -0.63 -6.12 -11.08
C GLU A 230 -1.77 -6.54 -10.16
N CYS A 231 -2.78 -5.69 -10.10
CA CYS A 231 -4.08 -6.04 -9.55
C CYS A 231 -5.17 -5.94 -10.61
N VAL A 232 -6.11 -6.85 -10.55
CA VAL A 232 -7.31 -6.82 -11.40
C VAL A 232 -8.54 -7.18 -10.57
N VAL A 233 -9.61 -6.42 -10.77
CA VAL A 233 -10.94 -6.71 -10.22
C VAL A 233 -11.86 -6.99 -11.39
N LEU A 234 -12.39 -8.21 -11.41
CA LEU A 234 -13.37 -8.66 -12.40
C LEU A 234 -14.76 -8.68 -11.77
N LYS A 235 -15.79 -8.46 -12.58
CA LYS A 235 -17.21 -8.41 -12.16
C LYS A 235 -18.06 -9.31 -13.03
N LYS A 236 -19.03 -9.95 -12.36
CA LYS A 236 -20.19 -10.65 -12.95
C LYS A 236 -21.48 -10.13 -12.36
#